data_9b1c722a67ea972b462152223bc66f48
#
_entry.id   9b1c722a67ea972b462152223bc66f48
#
_cell.length_a   1.000
_cell.length_b   1.000
_cell.length_c   1.000
_cell.angle_alpha   90.00
_cell.angle_beta   90.00
_cell.angle_gamma   90.00
#
_symmetry.space_group_name_H-M   'P 1'
#
loop_
_entity.id
_entity.type
_entity.pdbx_description
1 polymer ?
#
loop_
_entity_poly.entity_id
_entity_poly.type
_entity_poly.pdbx_seq_one_letter_code
_entity_poly.pdbx_strand_id
1 'polypeptide(L)'
;MAYLVKQKIRGHTYVYEAENFWDPEKKQSRQKRRYLGVWDEATGQIIPKTAERDVKTTKSFGPAYLLDSIGSEFELRKKLSNSFGKDGDLILTIAMSKLLHQTSLKNLRHVVEDSFLPEMYSLKESFSSQWLSNFLERLSAKEAAMTSFYSSIVAGEDETLIFDITSLSSASRNIDWLEWGY
;
A
#
# COMPACT_ATOMS: atom_id res chain seq x y z
N MET A 1 -30.89 -22.78 28.33
CA MET A 1 -31.47 -21.45 28.01
C MET A 1 -30.47 -20.39 28.34
N ALA A 2 -30.16 -19.54 27.40
CA ALA A 2 -29.29 -18.38 27.62
C ALA A 2 -30.10 -17.23 28.28
N TYR A 3 -29.46 -16.53 29.19
CA TYR A 3 -30.04 -15.36 29.89
C TYR A 3 -29.02 -14.27 30.09
N LEU A 4 -29.47 -13.03 30.27
CA LEU A 4 -28.61 -11.86 30.44
C LEU A 4 -28.22 -11.69 31.92
N VAL A 5 -26.93 -11.51 32.15
CA VAL A 5 -26.36 -11.21 33.47
C VAL A 5 -25.70 -9.83 33.41
N LYS A 6 -26.13 -8.95 34.30
CA LYS A 6 -25.52 -7.62 34.49
C LYS A 6 -24.58 -7.65 35.69
N GLN A 7 -23.37 -7.17 35.51
CA GLN A 7 -22.37 -7.11 36.59
C GLN A 7 -21.79 -5.70 36.67
N LYS A 8 -21.93 -5.06 37.84
CA LYS A 8 -21.38 -3.72 38.05
C LYS A 8 -19.94 -3.81 38.56
N ILE A 9 -18.99 -3.21 37.81
CA ILE A 9 -17.58 -3.19 38.17
C ILE A 9 -17.08 -1.75 37.99
N ARG A 10 -16.51 -1.15 39.03
CA ARG A 10 -15.93 0.20 39.00
C ARG A 10 -16.83 1.26 38.38
N GLY A 11 -18.13 1.24 38.69
CA GLY A 11 -19.09 2.22 38.16
C GLY A 11 -19.71 1.91 36.81
N HIS A 12 -19.21 0.93 36.09
CA HIS A 12 -19.76 0.49 34.81
C HIS A 12 -20.53 -0.82 34.95
N THR A 13 -21.65 -0.95 34.23
CA THR A 13 -22.47 -2.16 34.20
C THR A 13 -22.15 -2.96 32.94
N TYR A 14 -21.49 -4.09 33.11
CA TYR A 14 -21.15 -5.02 32.04
C TYR A 14 -22.27 -6.03 31.83
N VAL A 15 -22.58 -6.33 30.58
CA VAL A 15 -23.64 -7.27 30.22
C VAL A 15 -23.06 -8.51 29.58
N TYR A 16 -23.47 -9.65 30.09
CA TYR A 16 -23.04 -10.96 29.58
C TYR A 16 -24.28 -11.79 29.23
N GLU A 17 -24.16 -12.55 28.17
CA GLU A 17 -25.03 -13.70 27.90
C GLU A 17 -24.47 -14.89 28.66
N ALA A 18 -25.27 -15.53 29.48
CA ALA A 18 -24.86 -16.66 30.30
C ALA A 18 -25.71 -17.88 29.98
N GLU A 19 -25.05 -19.03 29.86
CA GLU A 19 -25.67 -20.32 29.63
C GLU A 19 -25.14 -21.33 30.66
N ASN A 20 -26.05 -22.01 31.32
CA ASN A 20 -25.69 -23.07 32.26
C ASN A 20 -25.63 -24.40 31.51
N PHE A 21 -24.58 -25.17 31.76
CA PHE A 21 -24.43 -26.53 31.25
C PHE A 21 -23.92 -27.46 32.34
N TRP A 22 -24.24 -28.73 32.20
CA TRP A 22 -23.74 -29.76 33.09
C TRP A 22 -22.36 -30.25 32.62
N ASP A 23 -21.36 -30.22 33.51
CA ASP A 23 -20.03 -30.73 33.26
C ASP A 23 -19.95 -32.15 33.81
N PRO A 24 -19.94 -33.19 32.95
CA PRO A 24 -19.97 -34.57 33.40
C PRO A 24 -18.67 -35.04 34.06
N GLU A 25 -17.53 -34.40 33.72
CA GLU A 25 -16.25 -34.74 34.33
C GLU A 25 -16.17 -34.27 35.76
N LYS A 26 -16.69 -33.04 36.03
CA LYS A 26 -16.66 -32.44 37.35
C LYS A 26 -17.95 -32.65 38.13
N LYS A 27 -18.93 -33.34 37.55
CA LYS A 27 -20.24 -33.64 38.17
C LYS A 27 -20.90 -32.42 38.80
N GLN A 28 -20.83 -31.26 38.11
CA GLN A 28 -21.40 -30.04 38.60
C GLN A 28 -21.94 -29.16 37.44
N SER A 29 -22.92 -28.32 37.80
CA SER A 29 -23.39 -27.30 36.85
C SER A 29 -22.35 -26.19 36.72
N ARG A 30 -22.01 -25.83 35.51
CA ARG A 30 -21.10 -24.73 35.18
C ARG A 30 -21.81 -23.71 34.32
N GLN A 31 -21.31 -22.47 34.33
CA GLN A 31 -21.83 -21.38 33.56
C GLN A 31 -20.80 -20.93 32.54
N LYS A 32 -21.19 -20.86 31.27
CA LYS A 32 -20.42 -20.22 30.20
C LYS A 32 -20.97 -18.82 30.02
N ARG A 33 -20.09 -17.82 30.04
CA ARG A 33 -20.47 -16.39 29.85
C ARG A 33 -19.83 -15.85 28.61
N ARG A 34 -20.63 -15.13 27.81
CA ARG A 34 -20.17 -14.37 26.64
C ARG A 34 -20.40 -12.89 26.92
N TYR A 35 -19.36 -12.08 26.87
CA TYR A 35 -19.48 -10.64 27.04
C TYR A 35 -20.18 -10.02 25.84
N LEU A 36 -21.21 -9.20 26.06
CA LEU A 36 -21.97 -8.51 25.04
C LEU A 36 -21.62 -7.02 24.92
N GLY A 37 -21.30 -6.37 26.04
CA GLY A 37 -21.00 -4.95 26.02
C GLY A 37 -21.24 -4.28 27.38
N VAL A 38 -21.22 -2.96 27.39
CA VAL A 38 -21.51 -2.12 28.55
C VAL A 38 -22.96 -1.65 28.46
N TRP A 39 -23.67 -1.71 29.57
CA TRP A 39 -25.02 -1.17 29.69
C TRP A 39 -24.95 0.36 29.82
N ASP A 40 -25.57 1.05 28.88
CA ASP A 40 -25.75 2.50 28.97
C ASP A 40 -27.05 2.82 29.74
N GLU A 41 -26.91 3.43 30.91
CA GLU A 41 -28.06 3.78 31.77
C GLU A 41 -28.92 4.92 31.16
N ALA A 42 -28.32 5.77 30.31
CA ALA A 42 -28.99 6.91 29.70
C ALA A 42 -29.92 6.48 28.53
N THR A 43 -29.46 5.55 27.70
CA THR A 43 -30.21 5.08 26.54
C THR A 43 -30.95 3.76 26.79
N GLY A 44 -30.63 3.05 27.87
CA GLY A 44 -31.18 1.72 28.16
C GLY A 44 -30.76 0.65 27.15
N GLN A 45 -29.64 0.83 26.46
CA GLN A 45 -29.14 -0.07 25.43
C GLN A 45 -27.79 -0.68 25.83
N ILE A 46 -27.44 -1.81 25.22
CA ILE A 46 -26.13 -2.40 25.33
C ILE A 46 -25.23 -1.77 24.29
N ILE A 47 -24.20 -1.06 24.73
CA ILE A 47 -23.12 -0.61 23.85
C ILE A 47 -22.21 -1.83 23.63
N PRO A 48 -22.21 -2.44 22.43
CA PRO A 48 -21.45 -3.64 22.18
C PRO A 48 -19.95 -3.35 22.33
N LYS A 49 -19.19 -4.36 22.76
CA LYS A 49 -17.73 -4.32 22.63
C LYS A 49 -17.45 -3.98 21.16
N THR A 50 -16.78 -2.86 20.92
CA THR A 50 -16.34 -2.51 19.56
C THR A 50 -15.65 -3.75 19.02
N ALA A 51 -16.18 -4.31 17.94
CA ALA A 51 -15.55 -5.46 17.31
C ALA A 51 -14.08 -5.11 17.14
N GLU A 52 -13.19 -5.97 17.64
CA GLU A 52 -11.77 -5.83 17.34
C GLU A 52 -11.71 -5.66 15.85
N ARG A 53 -11.30 -4.46 15.42
CA ARG A 53 -11.13 -4.21 14.00
C ARG A 53 -9.98 -5.11 13.60
N ASP A 54 -10.28 -6.23 12.96
CA ASP A 54 -9.27 -7.07 12.36
C ASP A 54 -8.51 -6.22 11.36
N VAL A 55 -7.31 -5.81 11.74
CA VAL A 55 -6.40 -5.11 10.85
C VAL A 55 -5.95 -6.13 9.83
N LYS A 56 -6.56 -6.10 8.66
CA LYS A 56 -6.25 -7.05 7.57
C LYS A 56 -4.90 -6.74 6.93
N THR A 57 -4.60 -5.46 6.77
CA THR A 57 -3.35 -4.98 6.17
C THR A 57 -2.96 -3.63 6.76
N THR A 58 -1.67 -3.37 6.82
CA THR A 58 -1.12 -2.04 7.08
C THR A 58 -0.29 -1.63 5.86
N LYS A 59 -0.38 -0.35 5.47
CA LYS A 59 0.37 0.18 4.33
C LYS A 59 1.10 1.45 4.71
N SER A 60 2.28 1.65 4.11
CA SER A 60 3.06 2.87 4.26
C SER A 60 2.43 3.99 3.44
N PHE A 61 1.90 5.01 4.11
CA PHE A 61 1.24 6.16 3.46
C PHE A 61 2.16 7.39 3.39
N GLY A 62 2.82 7.75 4.48
CA GLY A 62 3.53 9.03 4.62
C GLY A 62 4.58 9.27 3.53
N PRO A 63 5.52 8.35 3.29
CA PRO A 63 6.52 8.53 2.23
C PRO A 63 5.91 8.62 0.84
N ALA A 64 4.89 7.82 0.53
CA ALA A 64 4.18 7.87 -0.74
C ALA A 64 3.49 9.24 -0.95
N TYR A 65 2.82 9.74 0.09
CA TYR A 65 2.16 11.05 0.07
C TYR A 65 3.16 12.20 -0.12
N LEU A 66 4.31 12.14 0.54
CA LEU A 66 5.35 13.17 0.40
C LEU A 66 5.87 13.23 -1.04
N LEU A 67 6.19 12.09 -1.63
CA LEU A 67 6.67 12.03 -3.02
C LEU A 67 5.60 12.49 -4.02
N ASP A 68 4.34 12.13 -3.81
CA ASP A 68 3.24 12.59 -4.65
C ASP A 68 3.06 14.12 -4.55
N SER A 69 3.17 14.67 -3.34
CA SER A 69 3.10 16.13 -3.12
C SER A 69 4.21 16.86 -3.87
N ILE A 70 5.46 16.40 -3.75
CA ILE A 70 6.60 16.97 -4.48
C ILE A 70 6.40 16.79 -5.99
N GLY A 71 6.01 15.60 -6.45
CA GLY A 71 5.73 15.33 -7.85
C GLY A 71 4.63 16.21 -8.44
N SER A 72 3.67 16.61 -7.61
CA SER A 72 2.57 17.50 -8.00
C SER A 72 3.05 18.94 -8.22
N GLU A 73 4.03 19.43 -7.47
CA GLU A 73 4.65 20.75 -7.67
C GLU A 73 5.32 20.85 -9.06
N PHE A 74 5.89 19.75 -9.54
CA PHE A 74 6.50 19.65 -10.88
C PHE A 74 5.52 19.19 -11.97
N GLU A 75 4.25 19.03 -11.66
CA GLU A 75 3.22 18.49 -12.56
C GLU A 75 3.60 17.11 -13.19
N LEU A 76 4.42 16.30 -12.49
CA LEU A 76 4.99 15.06 -13.03
C LEU A 76 3.91 14.10 -13.54
N ARG A 77 2.84 13.92 -12.77
CA ARG A 77 1.73 13.04 -13.15
C ARG A 77 1.07 13.49 -14.45
N LYS A 78 0.84 14.80 -14.60
CA LYS A 78 0.25 15.39 -15.81
C LYS A 78 1.18 15.23 -17.00
N LYS A 79 2.48 15.54 -16.86
CA LYS A 79 3.49 15.38 -17.90
C LYS A 79 3.61 13.93 -18.35
N LEU A 80 3.63 12.97 -17.40
CA LEU A 80 3.64 11.53 -17.69
C LEU A 80 2.36 11.08 -18.39
N SER A 81 1.19 11.52 -17.92
CA SER A 81 -0.08 11.18 -18.56
C SER A 81 -0.19 11.71 -19.99
N ASN A 82 0.31 12.93 -20.25
CA ASN A 82 0.33 13.51 -21.57
C ASN A 82 1.22 12.71 -22.55
N SER A 83 2.37 12.23 -22.08
CA SER A 83 3.33 11.51 -22.92
C SER A 83 3.01 10.01 -23.05
N PHE A 84 2.62 9.35 -21.96
CA PHE A 84 2.46 7.90 -21.90
C PHE A 84 1.01 7.42 -21.74
N GLY A 85 0.06 8.34 -21.59
CA GLY A 85 -1.35 8.02 -21.40
C GLY A 85 -1.56 7.21 -20.10
N LYS A 86 -2.24 6.09 -20.21
CA LYS A 86 -2.55 5.19 -19.07
C LYS A 86 -1.33 4.61 -18.38
N ASP A 87 -0.19 4.53 -19.07
CA ASP A 87 1.05 4.00 -18.48
C ASP A 87 1.74 5.03 -17.56
N GLY A 88 1.33 6.30 -17.58
CA GLY A 88 1.93 7.36 -16.76
C GLY A 88 1.90 7.10 -15.26
N ASP A 89 0.75 6.68 -14.73
CA ASP A 89 0.60 6.36 -13.29
C ASP A 89 1.41 5.11 -12.90
N LEU A 90 1.58 4.15 -13.81
CA LEU A 90 2.41 2.96 -13.61
C LEU A 90 3.90 3.33 -13.56
N ILE A 91 4.35 4.16 -14.49
CA ILE A 91 5.73 4.69 -14.52
C ILE A 91 6.03 5.45 -13.21
N LEU A 92 5.12 6.34 -12.81
CA LEU A 92 5.27 7.12 -11.58
C LEU A 92 5.35 6.23 -10.34
N THR A 93 4.48 5.22 -10.24
CA THR A 93 4.49 4.24 -9.14
C THR A 93 5.80 3.48 -9.05
N ILE A 94 6.32 2.99 -10.20
CA ILE A 94 7.60 2.28 -10.26
C ILE A 94 8.74 3.21 -9.84
N ALA A 95 8.78 4.43 -10.35
CA ALA A 95 9.81 5.42 -10.03
C ALA A 95 9.80 5.78 -8.53
N MET A 96 8.64 6.10 -7.97
CA MET A 96 8.50 6.40 -6.54
C MET A 96 8.87 5.22 -5.66
N SER A 97 8.46 4.00 -6.02
CA SER A 97 8.83 2.79 -5.29
C SER A 97 10.34 2.54 -5.31
N LYS A 98 11.00 2.80 -6.42
CA LYS A 98 12.47 2.73 -6.53
C LYS A 98 13.18 3.79 -5.70
N LEU A 99 12.61 4.99 -5.62
CA LEU A 99 13.16 6.08 -4.83
C LEU A 99 13.01 5.82 -3.33
N LEU A 100 11.86 5.28 -2.90
CA LEU A 100 11.61 4.94 -1.49
C LEU A 100 12.44 3.74 -1.01
N HIS A 101 12.67 2.79 -1.90
CA HIS A 101 13.32 1.54 -1.57
C HIS A 101 14.36 1.20 -2.64
N GLN A 102 15.63 1.21 -2.27
CA GLN A 102 16.75 0.84 -3.16
C GLN A 102 16.79 -0.68 -3.40
N THR A 103 15.67 -1.24 -3.84
CA THR A 103 15.54 -2.66 -4.12
C THR A 103 15.64 -2.96 -5.60
N SER A 104 15.93 -4.21 -5.95
CA SER A 104 15.91 -4.65 -7.35
C SER A 104 14.48 -4.64 -7.89
N LEU A 105 14.33 -4.44 -9.21
CA LEU A 105 13.01 -4.49 -9.86
C LEU A 105 12.29 -5.83 -9.66
N LYS A 106 13.03 -6.92 -9.47
CA LYS A 106 12.48 -8.25 -9.16
C LYS A 106 11.62 -8.25 -7.88
N ASN A 107 11.99 -7.43 -6.90
CA ASN A 107 11.31 -7.34 -5.60
C ASN A 107 10.29 -6.19 -5.55
N LEU A 108 10.07 -5.48 -6.64
CA LEU A 108 9.21 -4.31 -6.71
C LEU A 108 7.80 -4.59 -6.22
N ARG A 109 7.28 -5.78 -6.51
CA ARG A 109 5.94 -6.19 -6.09
C ARG A 109 5.71 -5.98 -4.59
N HIS A 110 6.61 -6.47 -3.74
CA HIS A 110 6.45 -6.35 -2.28
C HIS A 110 6.46 -4.90 -1.82
N VAL A 111 7.35 -4.09 -2.41
CA VAL A 111 7.44 -2.66 -2.09
C VAL A 111 6.16 -1.92 -2.46
N VAL A 112 5.60 -2.21 -3.63
CA VAL A 112 4.36 -1.59 -4.11
C VAL A 112 3.17 -2.05 -3.26
N GLU A 113 3.07 -3.34 -2.96
CA GLU A 113 1.99 -3.91 -2.14
C GLU A 113 1.99 -3.34 -0.70
N ASP A 114 3.18 -3.06 -0.13
CA ASP A 114 3.33 -2.47 1.21
C ASP A 114 3.12 -0.95 1.24
N SER A 115 3.14 -0.30 0.08
CA SER A 115 2.90 1.14 -0.07
C SER A 115 1.43 1.46 -0.33
N PHE A 116 1.05 2.73 -0.14
CA PHE A 116 -0.29 3.23 -0.48
C PHE A 116 -0.39 3.73 -1.94
N LEU A 117 0.67 3.59 -2.74
CA LEU A 117 0.72 4.07 -4.13
C LEU A 117 -0.36 3.44 -5.04
N PRO A 118 -0.62 2.11 -4.97
CA PRO A 118 -1.68 1.53 -5.80
C PRO A 118 -3.05 2.12 -5.55
N GLU A 119 -3.39 2.39 -4.29
CA GLU A 119 -4.66 3.00 -3.91
C GLU A 119 -4.74 4.46 -4.36
N MET A 120 -3.65 5.23 -4.21
CA MET A 120 -3.59 6.63 -4.64
C MET A 120 -3.86 6.80 -6.13
N TYR A 121 -3.37 5.89 -6.94
CA TYR A 121 -3.52 5.94 -8.40
C TYR A 121 -4.55 4.95 -8.95
N SER A 122 -5.31 4.27 -8.08
CA SER A 122 -6.34 3.28 -8.44
C SER A 122 -5.82 2.17 -9.34
N LEU A 123 -4.58 1.71 -9.10
CA LEU A 123 -3.92 0.68 -9.86
C LEU A 123 -4.39 -0.72 -9.42
N LYS A 124 -4.50 -1.63 -10.37
CA LYS A 124 -4.95 -3.02 -10.16
C LYS A 124 -3.92 -4.06 -10.62
N GLU A 125 -2.78 -3.61 -11.09
CA GLU A 125 -1.70 -4.43 -11.63
C GLU A 125 -1.02 -5.24 -10.53
N SER A 126 -0.55 -6.44 -10.87
CA SER A 126 0.08 -7.35 -9.91
C SER A 126 1.54 -7.00 -9.58
N PHE A 127 2.18 -6.16 -10.38
CA PHE A 127 3.61 -5.80 -10.30
C PHE A 127 4.56 -7.01 -10.17
N SER A 128 4.14 -8.19 -10.65
CA SER A 128 4.99 -9.37 -10.68
C SER A 128 6.21 -9.16 -11.59
N SER A 129 7.28 -9.94 -11.40
CA SER A 129 8.47 -9.84 -12.24
C SER A 129 8.16 -10.03 -13.72
N GLN A 130 7.27 -10.96 -14.06
CA GLN A 130 6.86 -11.18 -15.45
C GLN A 130 6.06 -10.00 -16.00
N TRP A 131 5.11 -9.49 -15.21
CA TRP A 131 4.34 -8.31 -15.59
C TRP A 131 5.27 -7.12 -15.85
N LEU A 132 6.24 -6.90 -14.95
CA LEU A 132 7.19 -5.80 -15.07
C LEU A 132 8.08 -5.93 -16.30
N SER A 133 8.58 -7.14 -16.63
CA SER A 133 9.36 -7.37 -17.84
C SER A 133 8.56 -7.03 -19.09
N ASN A 134 7.33 -7.50 -19.19
CA ASN A 134 6.45 -7.20 -20.32
C ASN A 134 6.10 -5.70 -20.39
N PHE A 135 5.96 -5.04 -19.23
CA PHE A 135 5.70 -3.60 -19.17
C PHE A 135 6.90 -2.79 -19.68
N LEU A 136 8.11 -3.13 -19.23
CA LEU A 136 9.34 -2.45 -19.64
C LEU A 136 9.64 -2.66 -21.13
N GLU A 137 9.43 -3.86 -21.65
CA GLU A 137 9.54 -4.16 -23.08
C GLU A 137 8.59 -3.29 -23.91
N ARG A 138 7.32 -3.21 -23.49
CA ARG A 138 6.33 -2.34 -24.15
C ARG A 138 6.68 -0.85 -24.00
N LEU A 139 7.26 -0.46 -22.89
CA LEU A 139 7.68 0.92 -22.64
C LEU A 139 8.89 1.30 -23.50
N SER A 140 9.87 0.41 -23.68
CA SER A 140 11.06 0.65 -24.51
C SER A 140 10.73 0.95 -25.95
N ALA A 141 9.62 0.42 -26.46
CA ALA A 141 9.14 0.72 -27.81
C ALA A 141 8.51 2.13 -27.99
N LYS A 142 8.36 2.90 -26.89
CA LYS A 142 7.71 4.22 -26.89
C LYS A 142 8.72 5.38 -26.91
N GLU A 143 9.69 5.37 -27.81
CA GLU A 143 10.75 6.39 -27.91
C GLU A 143 10.19 7.82 -28.05
N ALA A 144 9.19 8.01 -28.91
CA ALA A 144 8.56 9.32 -29.10
C ALA A 144 7.91 9.86 -27.81
N ALA A 145 7.30 8.99 -27.01
CA ALA A 145 6.72 9.37 -25.71
C ALA A 145 7.82 9.74 -24.70
N MET A 146 8.93 9.02 -24.67
CA MET A 146 10.09 9.36 -23.83
C MET A 146 10.65 10.73 -24.22
N THR A 147 10.88 10.96 -25.51
CA THR A 147 11.37 12.25 -26.00
C THR A 147 10.41 13.39 -25.62
N SER A 148 9.10 13.20 -25.82
CA SER A 148 8.07 14.17 -25.43
C SER A 148 8.10 14.48 -23.93
N PHE A 149 8.23 13.45 -23.09
CA PHE A 149 8.31 13.61 -21.65
C PHE A 149 9.55 14.40 -21.23
N TYR A 150 10.75 14.02 -21.71
CA TYR A 150 11.98 14.75 -21.41
C TYR A 150 11.92 16.21 -21.88
N SER A 151 11.40 16.45 -23.08
CA SER A 151 11.20 17.80 -23.58
C SER A 151 10.27 18.63 -22.66
N SER A 152 9.22 18.01 -22.10
CA SER A 152 8.30 18.67 -21.17
C SER A 152 8.91 19.01 -19.82
N ILE A 153 9.98 18.31 -19.41
CA ILE A 153 10.72 18.61 -18.17
C ILE A 153 11.70 19.75 -18.43
N VAL A 154 12.38 19.76 -19.57
CA VAL A 154 13.45 20.72 -19.90
C VAL A 154 12.91 22.06 -20.42
N ALA A 155 11.63 22.17 -20.75
CA ALA A 155 11.02 23.36 -21.37
C ALA A 155 10.87 24.59 -20.43
N GLY A 156 11.63 24.67 -19.33
CA GLY A 156 11.77 25.87 -18.50
C GLY A 156 12.72 26.88 -19.15
N GLU A 157 12.28 28.12 -19.29
CA GLU A 157 13.16 29.23 -19.69
C GLU A 157 14.21 29.44 -18.59
N ASP A 158 15.48 29.43 -18.90
CA ASP A 158 16.63 29.71 -18.00
C ASP A 158 17.14 28.56 -17.10
N GLU A 159 16.84 27.30 -17.37
CA GLU A 159 17.40 26.20 -16.59
C GLU A 159 18.72 25.69 -17.20
N THR A 160 19.74 25.58 -16.36
CA THR A 160 21.01 24.96 -16.75
C THR A 160 20.84 23.44 -16.69
N LEU A 161 20.98 22.77 -17.83
CA LEU A 161 20.96 21.31 -17.91
C LEU A 161 22.37 20.76 -17.61
N ILE A 162 22.46 19.93 -16.57
CA ILE A 162 23.69 19.25 -16.21
C ILE A 162 23.58 17.80 -16.70
N PHE A 163 24.47 17.40 -17.60
CA PHE A 163 24.63 16.01 -18.01
C PHE A 163 25.69 15.33 -17.15
N ASP A 164 25.31 14.23 -16.52
CA ASP A 164 26.24 13.35 -15.80
C ASP A 164 26.21 11.96 -16.43
N ILE A 165 27.39 11.32 -16.47
CA ILE A 165 27.56 9.97 -16.99
C ILE A 165 27.72 9.03 -15.80
N THR A 166 26.76 8.10 -15.64
CA THR A 166 26.79 7.09 -14.60
C THR A 166 27.14 5.73 -15.19
N SER A 167 28.18 5.08 -14.64
CA SER A 167 28.53 3.71 -15.00
C SER A 167 27.68 2.72 -14.20
N LEU A 168 27.05 1.77 -14.90
CA LEU A 168 26.30 0.67 -14.28
C LEU A 168 27.08 -0.63 -14.49
N SER A 169 27.44 -1.28 -13.38
CA SER A 169 28.07 -2.60 -13.44
C SER A 169 27.02 -3.67 -13.81
N SER A 170 27.34 -4.49 -14.78
CA SER A 170 26.50 -5.62 -15.17
C SER A 170 27.35 -6.86 -15.44
N ALA A 171 26.86 -8.00 -14.94
CA ALA A 171 27.42 -9.32 -15.26
C ALA A 171 26.62 -10.03 -16.38
N SER A 172 25.75 -9.33 -17.08
CA SER A 172 24.95 -9.89 -18.17
C SER A 172 25.83 -10.29 -19.34
N ARG A 173 25.56 -11.45 -19.94
CA ARG A 173 26.20 -11.92 -21.17
C ARG A 173 25.35 -11.66 -22.42
N ASN A 174 24.16 -11.09 -22.24
CA ASN A 174 23.16 -10.92 -23.29
C ASN A 174 22.95 -9.45 -23.70
N ILE A 175 23.88 -8.58 -23.30
CA ILE A 175 23.84 -7.15 -23.65
C ILE A 175 25.04 -6.89 -24.55
N ASP A 176 24.82 -6.77 -25.86
CA ASP A 176 25.88 -6.67 -26.88
C ASP A 176 26.72 -5.38 -26.79
N TRP A 177 26.19 -4.35 -26.14
CA TRP A 177 26.86 -3.05 -25.98
C TRP A 177 27.50 -2.84 -24.59
N LEU A 178 27.63 -3.93 -23.80
CA LEU A 178 28.39 -3.88 -22.55
C LEU A 178 29.89 -3.81 -22.86
N GLU A 179 30.51 -2.74 -22.39
CA GLU A 179 31.95 -2.56 -22.42
C GLU A 179 32.55 -2.70 -21.00
N TRP A 180 33.82 -3.06 -20.95
CA TRP A 180 34.57 -3.04 -19.69
C TRP A 180 34.71 -1.59 -19.23
N GLY A 181 34.08 -1.25 -18.09
CA GLY A 181 34.28 0.06 -17.48
C GLY A 181 35.67 0.22 -16.90
N TYR A 182 36.14 1.45 -16.82
CA TYR A 182 37.38 1.85 -16.21
C TYR A 182 37.38 1.66 -14.70
#